data_b0fdd57b2b23ed6543a7eae462cab910
#
_entry.id   b0fdd57b2b23ed6543a7eae462cab910
#
_cell.length_a   1.000
_cell.length_b   1.000
_cell.length_c   1.000
_cell.angle_alpha   90.00
_cell.angle_beta   90.00
_cell.angle_gamma   90.00
#
_symmetry.space_group_name_H-M   'P 1'
#
loop_
_entity.id
_entity.type
_entity.pdbx_description
1 polymer ?
#
loop_
_entity_poly.entity_id
_entity_poly.type
_entity_poly.pdbx_seq_one_letter_code
_entity_poly.pdbx_strand_id
1 'polypeptide(L)'
;KDYFEKTVFEIEKTTKKPVVGVVNGLAWTAVGGDVLKIESIRIKGKGGLTLTGSLGDVMKESARIAFSVVKTLIDTNKLKIESSNVPKTFKEQEDKVKVPASEVYKRYDLHVHVPDGATPKDGPSAGIAMCSVIASILSSKKIRSEIAMTGEVSLTGDVLPIGGLKEKLIAAHKANMSKVLIPAKNYES
;
A
#
# COMPACT_ATOMS: atom_id res chain seq x y z
N LYS A 1 -21.76 -21.59 11.10
CA LYS A 1 -22.02 -21.79 9.65
C LYS A 1 -22.63 -20.54 9.04
N ASP A 2 -23.73 -20.00 9.59
CA ASP A 2 -24.37 -18.76 9.14
C ASP A 2 -23.51 -17.53 9.36
N TYR A 3 -22.69 -17.51 10.41
CA TYR A 3 -21.73 -16.43 10.67
C TYR A 3 -20.65 -16.36 9.58
N PHE A 4 -20.12 -17.50 9.17
CA PHE A 4 -19.07 -17.56 8.16
C PHE A 4 -19.62 -17.17 6.78
N GLU A 5 -20.79 -17.63 6.41
CA GLU A 5 -21.47 -17.27 5.16
C GLU A 5 -21.83 -15.78 5.13
N LYS A 6 -22.33 -15.24 6.23
CA LYS A 6 -22.62 -13.80 6.37
C LYS A 6 -21.36 -12.96 6.24
N THR A 7 -20.26 -13.40 6.85
CA THR A 7 -18.99 -12.68 6.81
C THR A 7 -18.41 -12.62 5.40
N VAL A 8 -18.44 -13.74 4.68
CA VAL A 8 -17.98 -13.80 3.28
C VAL A 8 -18.87 -12.91 2.39
N PHE A 9 -20.17 -12.93 2.59
CA PHE A 9 -21.11 -12.12 1.82
C PHE A 9 -20.98 -10.63 2.12
N GLU A 10 -20.71 -10.27 3.38
CA GLU A 10 -20.43 -8.88 3.78
C GLU A 10 -19.10 -8.38 3.22
N ILE A 11 -18.09 -9.21 3.14
CA ILE A 11 -16.80 -8.86 2.53
C ILE A 11 -16.99 -8.47 1.06
N GLU A 12 -17.76 -9.21 0.30
CA GLU A 12 -18.07 -8.86 -1.09
C GLU A 12 -18.82 -7.53 -1.22
N LYS A 13 -19.76 -7.25 -0.32
CA LYS A 13 -20.49 -5.98 -0.29
C LYS A 13 -19.66 -4.81 0.20
N THR A 14 -18.72 -5.06 1.11
CA THR A 14 -17.89 -4.01 1.73
C THR A 14 -16.61 -3.69 0.99
N THR A 15 -16.27 -4.39 -0.11
CA THR A 15 -15.11 -4.09 -0.95
C THR A 15 -15.10 -2.67 -1.51
N LYS A 16 -16.25 -1.97 -1.50
CA LYS A 16 -16.37 -0.57 -1.93
C LYS A 16 -16.08 0.44 -0.82
N LYS A 17 -15.95 0.00 0.45
CA LYS A 17 -15.62 0.91 1.57
C LYS A 17 -14.12 1.04 1.73
N PRO A 18 -13.59 2.26 1.93
CA PRO A 18 -12.17 2.41 2.20
C PRO A 18 -11.81 1.77 3.54
N VAL A 19 -10.66 1.10 3.57
CA VAL A 19 -10.10 0.44 4.74
C VAL A 19 -8.65 0.88 4.91
N VAL A 20 -8.24 1.16 6.14
CA VAL A 20 -6.84 1.46 6.43
C VAL A 20 -5.94 0.29 6.00
N GLY A 21 -4.87 0.60 5.29
CA GLY A 21 -3.91 -0.40 4.83
C GLY A 21 -4.35 -1.19 3.60
N VAL A 22 -5.32 -0.70 2.85
CA VAL A 22 -5.80 -1.33 1.60
C VAL A 22 -5.78 -0.31 0.47
N VAL A 23 -5.15 -0.70 -0.65
CA VAL A 23 -4.98 0.15 -1.84
C VAL A 23 -5.16 -0.70 -3.09
N ASN A 24 -5.68 -0.11 -4.15
CA ASN A 24 -5.77 -0.75 -5.46
C ASN A 24 -4.62 -0.27 -6.36
N GLY A 25 -3.75 -1.20 -6.75
CA GLY A 25 -2.72 -0.99 -7.75
C GLY A 25 -3.16 -1.49 -9.11
N LEU A 26 -2.47 -1.07 -10.14
CA LEU A 26 -2.61 -1.60 -11.49
C LEU A 26 -1.33 -2.30 -11.88
N ALA A 27 -1.45 -3.51 -12.39
CA ALA A 27 -0.32 -4.31 -12.79
C ALA A 27 -0.53 -4.91 -14.18
N TRP A 28 0.57 -5.32 -14.78
CA TRP A 28 0.58 -6.12 -15.99
C TRP A 28 0.74 -7.59 -15.59
N THR A 29 -0.15 -8.43 -16.09
CA THR A 29 -0.10 -9.87 -15.88
C THR A 29 0.03 -10.59 -17.22
N ALA A 30 0.24 -11.92 -17.19
CA ALA A 30 0.32 -12.75 -18.39
C ALA A 30 -0.94 -12.68 -19.28
N VAL A 31 -2.07 -12.25 -18.72
CA VAL A 31 -3.35 -12.12 -19.44
C VAL A 31 -3.75 -10.66 -19.71
N GLY A 32 -2.85 -9.70 -19.48
CA GLY A 32 -3.09 -8.27 -19.69
C GLY A 32 -3.06 -7.47 -18.40
N GLY A 33 -3.65 -6.28 -18.40
CA GLY A 33 -3.77 -5.43 -17.22
C GLY A 33 -4.75 -5.99 -16.20
N ASP A 34 -4.42 -5.81 -14.93
CA ASP A 34 -5.29 -6.24 -13.83
C ASP A 34 -5.24 -5.23 -12.67
N VAL A 35 -6.33 -5.16 -11.91
CA VAL A 35 -6.38 -4.41 -10.65
C VAL A 35 -5.92 -5.32 -9.52
N LEU A 36 -4.88 -4.91 -8.82
CA LEU A 36 -4.34 -5.63 -7.67
C LEU A 36 -4.79 -4.94 -6.39
N LYS A 37 -5.58 -5.63 -5.60
CA LYS A 37 -5.86 -5.19 -4.24
C LYS A 37 -4.65 -5.50 -3.37
N ILE A 38 -4.02 -4.47 -2.83
CA ILE A 38 -2.87 -4.60 -1.93
C ILE A 38 -3.37 -4.33 -0.52
N GLU A 39 -3.10 -5.25 0.36
CA GLU A 39 -3.52 -5.15 1.76
C GLU A 39 -2.33 -5.26 2.71
N SER A 40 -2.46 -4.65 3.88
CA SER A 40 -1.40 -4.63 4.87
C SER A 40 -1.94 -4.65 6.28
N ILE A 41 -1.12 -5.13 7.18
CA ILE A 41 -1.33 -5.05 8.62
C ILE A 41 -0.06 -4.54 9.29
N ARG A 42 -0.20 -4.05 10.50
CA ARG A 42 0.92 -3.71 11.38
C ARG A 42 0.82 -4.50 12.67
N ILE A 43 1.95 -5.01 13.12
CA ILE A 43 2.07 -5.80 14.35
C ILE A 43 3.18 -5.15 15.18
N LYS A 44 3.02 -5.03 16.47
CA LYS A 44 4.08 -4.53 17.34
C LYS A 44 5.36 -5.34 17.11
N GLY A 45 6.45 -4.65 16.80
CA GLY A 45 7.69 -5.30 16.41
C GLY A 45 8.87 -4.33 16.40
N LYS A 46 9.78 -4.53 15.45
CA LYS A 46 11.07 -3.82 15.40
C LYS A 46 11.36 -3.18 14.05
N GLY A 47 10.37 -2.96 13.21
CA GLY A 47 10.54 -2.30 11.92
C GLY A 47 10.76 -3.26 10.74
N GLY A 48 10.38 -4.53 10.87
CA GLY A 48 10.46 -5.50 9.78
C GLY A 48 9.40 -5.27 8.72
N LEU A 49 9.67 -5.76 7.51
CA LEU A 49 8.74 -5.77 6.38
C LEU A 49 8.66 -7.17 5.80
N THR A 50 7.47 -7.75 5.84
CA THR A 50 7.16 -9.04 5.21
C THR A 50 6.30 -8.81 3.99
N LEU A 51 6.66 -9.48 2.89
CA LEU A 51 5.97 -9.38 1.60
C LEU A 51 5.49 -10.76 1.17
N THR A 52 4.21 -10.89 0.85
CA THR A 52 3.62 -12.13 0.37
C THR A 52 2.69 -11.89 -0.82
N GLY A 53 2.33 -12.93 -1.54
CA GLY A 53 1.44 -12.88 -2.70
C GLY A 53 2.08 -13.33 -4.00
N SER A 54 3.08 -14.21 -3.94
CA SER A 54 3.80 -14.69 -5.13
C SER A 54 4.46 -13.55 -5.92
N LEU A 55 5.17 -12.68 -5.21
CA LEU A 55 5.82 -11.51 -5.79
C LEU A 55 7.19 -11.88 -6.34
N GLY A 56 7.49 -11.41 -7.55
CA GLY A 56 8.82 -11.52 -8.14
C GLY A 56 9.81 -10.53 -7.50
N ASP A 57 11.08 -10.67 -7.84
CA ASP A 57 12.17 -9.92 -7.23
C ASP A 57 12.05 -8.40 -7.44
N VAL A 58 11.62 -7.97 -8.62
CA VAL A 58 11.46 -6.54 -8.94
C VAL A 58 10.36 -5.91 -8.11
N MET A 59 9.23 -6.59 -7.95
CA MET A 59 8.13 -6.09 -7.12
C MET A 59 8.49 -6.04 -5.63
N LYS A 60 9.22 -7.05 -5.13
CA LYS A 60 9.75 -7.05 -3.76
C LYS A 60 10.72 -5.88 -3.53
N GLU A 61 11.63 -5.65 -4.46
CA GLU A 61 12.55 -4.51 -4.42
C GLU A 61 11.78 -3.19 -4.42
N SER A 62 10.78 -3.07 -5.29
CA SER A 62 9.91 -1.90 -5.35
C SER A 62 9.21 -1.62 -4.02
N ALA A 63 8.74 -2.65 -3.34
CA ALA A 63 8.12 -2.51 -2.02
C ALA A 63 9.14 -2.05 -0.95
N ARG A 64 10.37 -2.52 -1.00
CA ARG A 64 11.43 -2.08 -0.09
C ARG A 64 11.83 -0.63 -0.34
N ILE A 65 11.92 -0.22 -1.59
CA ILE A 65 12.14 1.18 -1.97
C ILE A 65 10.99 2.04 -1.44
N ALA A 66 9.76 1.61 -1.65
CA ALA A 66 8.57 2.29 -1.14
C ALA A 66 8.62 2.50 0.38
N PHE A 67 9.05 1.50 1.12
CA PHE A 67 9.21 1.60 2.57
C PHE A 67 10.25 2.66 2.95
N SER A 68 11.39 2.69 2.29
CA SER A 68 12.41 3.71 2.51
C SER A 68 11.90 5.12 2.21
N VAL A 69 11.15 5.28 1.12
CA VAL A 69 10.53 6.56 0.75
C VAL A 69 9.54 7.02 1.81
N VAL A 70 8.68 6.14 2.29
CA VAL A 70 7.68 6.48 3.33
C VAL A 70 8.38 6.87 4.64
N LYS A 71 9.43 6.17 5.05
CA LYS A 71 10.23 6.56 6.22
C LYS A 71 10.78 7.98 6.08
N THR A 72 11.30 8.32 4.92
CA THR A 72 11.80 9.67 4.63
C THR A 72 10.68 10.71 4.71
N LEU A 73 9.50 10.40 4.20
CA LEU A 73 8.34 11.30 4.30
C LEU A 73 7.92 11.55 5.74
N ILE A 74 8.02 10.54 6.59
CA ILE A 74 7.74 10.67 8.03
C ILE A 74 8.83 11.53 8.71
N ASP A 75 10.09 11.23 8.46
CA ASP A 75 11.23 11.94 9.07
C ASP A 75 11.28 13.42 8.68
N THR A 76 10.85 13.75 7.47
CA THR A 76 10.79 15.13 6.97
C THR A 76 9.44 15.82 7.25
N ASN A 77 8.57 15.17 7.99
CA ASN A 77 7.23 15.65 8.36
C ASN A 77 6.30 15.96 7.18
N LYS A 78 6.56 15.34 6.03
CA LYS A 78 5.67 15.39 4.85
C LYS A 78 4.50 14.44 5.00
N LEU A 79 4.69 13.31 5.67
CA LEU A 79 3.64 12.41 6.12
C LEU A 79 3.52 12.55 7.64
N LYS A 80 2.41 13.13 8.10
CA LYS A 80 2.15 13.32 9.52
C LYS A 80 1.65 12.04 10.17
N ILE A 81 2.26 11.69 11.30
CA ILE A 81 1.85 10.57 12.13
C ILE A 81 1.25 11.11 13.43
N GLU A 82 0.00 10.80 13.69
CA GLU A 82 -0.63 11.12 14.96
C GLU A 82 0.06 10.37 16.10
N SER A 83 0.25 11.04 17.24
CA SER A 83 0.94 10.44 18.39
C SER A 83 0.28 9.16 18.89
N SER A 84 -1.03 9.04 18.73
CA SER A 84 -1.80 7.84 19.07
C SER A 84 -1.44 6.61 18.23
N ASN A 85 -0.82 6.79 17.06
CA ASN A 85 -0.36 5.70 16.21
C ASN A 85 1.01 5.15 16.59
N VAL A 86 1.74 5.85 17.46
CA VAL A 86 3.06 5.42 17.90
C VAL A 86 2.90 4.59 19.18
N PRO A 87 3.27 3.30 19.16
CA PRO A 87 3.21 2.48 20.38
C PRO A 87 4.16 3.03 21.44
N LYS A 88 3.67 3.18 22.66
CA LYS A 88 4.47 3.63 23.80
C LYS A 88 4.66 2.49 24.79
N THR A 89 5.84 2.45 25.43
CA THR A 89 6.06 1.59 26.58
C THR A 89 5.23 2.09 27.77
N PHE A 90 5.03 1.22 28.75
CA PHE A 90 4.31 1.61 29.98
C PHE A 90 4.96 2.80 30.67
N LYS A 91 6.30 2.79 30.77
CA LYS A 91 7.07 3.88 31.37
C LYS A 91 6.92 5.20 30.59
N GLU A 92 6.97 5.13 29.25
CA GLU A 92 6.76 6.32 28.41
C GLU A 92 5.37 6.91 28.59
N GLN A 93 4.37 6.07 28.83
CA GLN A 93 3.00 6.53 29.14
C GLN A 93 2.91 7.17 30.51
N GLU A 94 3.49 6.55 31.55
CA GLU A 94 3.52 7.10 32.91
C GLU A 94 4.24 8.45 32.96
N ASP A 95 5.42 8.51 32.36
CA ASP A 95 6.27 9.70 32.35
C ASP A 95 5.79 10.76 31.35
N LYS A 96 4.71 10.51 30.62
CA LYS A 96 4.15 11.38 29.58
C LYS A 96 5.20 11.82 28.54
N VAL A 97 6.08 10.91 28.17
CA VAL A 97 7.16 11.18 27.23
C VAL A 97 6.59 11.42 25.84
N LYS A 98 7.06 12.46 25.17
CA LYS A 98 6.74 12.72 23.77
C LYS A 98 7.64 11.84 22.89
N VAL A 99 7.03 10.83 22.25
CA VAL A 99 7.74 9.91 21.37
C VAL A 99 7.75 10.48 19.95
N PRO A 100 8.92 10.53 19.26
CA PRO A 100 9.00 11.01 17.88
C PRO A 100 8.15 10.19 16.91
N ALA A 101 7.61 10.84 15.87
CA ALA A 101 6.81 10.19 14.85
C ALA A 101 7.55 9.03 14.15
N SER A 102 8.86 9.16 13.97
CA SER A 102 9.72 8.14 13.36
C SER A 102 9.72 6.81 14.11
N GLU A 103 9.35 6.79 15.38
CA GLU A 103 9.25 5.55 16.14
C GLU A 103 8.12 4.63 15.61
N VAL A 104 7.15 5.15 14.87
CA VAL A 104 6.08 4.34 14.30
C VAL A 104 6.61 3.22 13.39
N TYR A 105 7.58 3.51 12.52
CA TYR A 105 8.13 2.48 11.65
C TYR A 105 9.23 1.64 12.30
N LYS A 106 9.70 2.02 13.47
CA LYS A 106 10.67 1.25 14.26
C LYS A 106 10.01 0.29 15.26
N ARG A 107 8.76 0.55 15.64
CA ARG A 107 8.03 -0.19 16.68
C ARG A 107 6.91 -1.07 16.14
N TYR A 108 6.71 -1.07 14.83
CA TYR A 108 5.81 -1.99 14.13
C TYR A 108 6.58 -2.83 13.13
N ASP A 109 6.19 -4.09 12.99
CA ASP A 109 6.47 -4.90 11.81
C ASP A 109 5.29 -4.78 10.85
N LEU A 110 5.57 -4.63 9.57
CA LEU A 110 4.56 -4.54 8.53
C LEU A 110 4.50 -5.84 7.74
N HIS A 111 3.30 -6.27 7.42
CA HIS A 111 3.06 -7.34 6.47
C HIS A 111 2.21 -6.79 5.33
N VAL A 112 2.76 -6.82 4.12
CA VAL A 112 2.07 -6.40 2.90
C VAL A 112 1.80 -7.64 2.05
N HIS A 113 0.55 -7.83 1.68
CA HIS A 113 0.10 -8.99 0.90
C HIS A 113 -0.65 -8.55 -0.36
N VAL A 114 -0.33 -9.19 -1.47
CA VAL A 114 -1.03 -8.97 -2.74
C VAL A 114 -1.77 -10.25 -3.12
N PRO A 115 -3.07 -10.36 -2.84
CA PRO A 115 -3.87 -11.47 -3.32
C PRO A 115 -4.02 -11.36 -4.86
N ASP A 116 -4.25 -12.39 -5.60
CA ASP A 116 -4.34 -13.78 -5.30
C ASP A 116 -2.94 -14.43 -5.18
N GLY A 117 -2.70 -15.23 -4.14
CA GLY A 117 -1.38 -15.81 -3.87
C GLY A 117 -0.92 -16.84 -4.90
N ALA A 118 -1.84 -17.45 -5.64
CA ALA A 118 -1.52 -18.41 -6.70
C ALA A 118 -1.06 -17.74 -8.00
N THR A 119 -1.35 -16.46 -8.20
CA THR A 119 -1.02 -15.72 -9.42
C THR A 119 0.31 -14.98 -9.23
N PRO A 120 1.37 -15.33 -9.96
CA PRO A 120 2.63 -14.60 -9.91
C PRO A 120 2.47 -13.15 -10.38
N LYS A 121 3.12 -12.23 -9.67
CA LYS A 121 3.11 -10.80 -9.96
C LYS A 121 4.53 -10.26 -9.87
N ASP A 122 4.90 -9.45 -10.82
CA ASP A 122 6.21 -8.81 -10.82
C ASP A 122 6.18 -7.46 -11.52
N GLY A 123 7.29 -6.73 -11.43
CA GLY A 123 7.48 -5.44 -12.06
C GLY A 123 7.48 -4.27 -11.07
N PRO A 124 7.95 -3.09 -11.51
CA PRO A 124 8.10 -1.92 -10.65
C PRO A 124 6.88 -1.00 -10.62
N SER A 125 5.89 -1.21 -11.48
CA SER A 125 4.77 -0.26 -11.65
C SER A 125 3.80 -0.20 -10.46
N ALA A 126 3.91 -1.12 -9.52
CA ALA A 126 3.15 -1.09 -8.26
C ALA A 126 3.83 -0.25 -7.17
N GLY A 127 4.94 0.41 -7.46
CA GLY A 127 5.70 1.19 -6.47
C GLY A 127 4.88 2.23 -5.74
N ILE A 128 4.09 3.04 -6.48
CA ILE A 128 3.24 4.06 -5.84
C ILE A 128 2.14 3.42 -4.97
N ALA A 129 1.59 2.30 -5.38
CA ALA A 129 0.60 1.58 -4.58
C ALA A 129 1.23 0.99 -3.31
N MET A 130 2.46 0.49 -3.38
CA MET A 130 3.23 0.05 -2.21
C MET A 130 3.52 1.20 -1.25
N CYS A 131 3.94 2.36 -1.75
CA CYS A 131 4.10 3.58 -0.93
C CYS A 131 2.79 3.95 -0.23
N SER A 132 1.70 3.95 -0.96
CA SER A 132 0.39 4.34 -0.45
C SER A 132 -0.12 3.39 0.62
N VAL A 133 0.03 2.07 0.44
CA VAL A 133 -0.41 1.08 1.43
C VAL A 133 0.42 1.17 2.71
N ILE A 134 1.73 1.36 2.60
CA ILE A 134 2.61 1.54 3.75
C ILE A 134 2.30 2.85 4.49
N ALA A 135 2.11 3.94 3.75
CA ALA A 135 1.72 5.21 4.33
C ALA A 135 0.37 5.12 5.05
N SER A 136 -0.59 4.43 4.45
CA SER A 136 -1.92 4.20 5.04
C SER A 136 -1.84 3.45 6.37
N ILE A 137 -1.13 2.32 6.40
CA ILE A 137 -1.08 1.48 7.60
C ILE A 137 -0.29 2.14 8.74
N LEU A 138 0.75 2.91 8.43
CA LEU A 138 1.52 3.62 9.45
C LEU A 138 0.82 4.88 9.98
N SER A 139 0.06 5.57 9.15
CA SER A 139 -0.66 6.79 9.54
C SER A 139 -2.09 6.55 10.01
N SER A 140 -2.61 5.34 9.84
CA SER A 140 -4.03 4.99 10.07
C SER A 140 -5.00 5.83 9.23
N LYS A 141 -4.56 6.31 8.07
CA LYS A 141 -5.38 7.06 7.12
C LYS A 141 -5.85 6.16 6.00
N LYS A 142 -7.15 6.22 5.71
CA LYS A 142 -7.77 5.44 4.65
C LYS A 142 -7.44 6.02 3.28
N ILE A 143 -7.26 5.15 2.29
CA ILE A 143 -7.19 5.52 0.88
C ILE A 143 -8.52 5.13 0.24
N ARG A 144 -9.06 6.00 -0.60
CA ARG A 144 -10.37 5.80 -1.23
C ARG A 144 -10.37 4.53 -2.09
N SER A 145 -11.39 3.69 -1.91
CA SER A 145 -11.47 2.38 -2.55
C SER A 145 -11.80 2.42 -4.05
N GLU A 146 -12.34 3.54 -4.55
CA GLU A 146 -12.64 3.74 -5.96
C GLU A 146 -11.45 4.25 -6.79
N ILE A 147 -10.30 4.45 -6.15
CA ILE A 147 -9.07 4.93 -6.80
C ILE A 147 -8.13 3.75 -7.01
N ALA A 148 -7.65 3.59 -8.23
CA ALA A 148 -6.51 2.72 -8.56
C ALA A 148 -5.30 3.58 -8.95
N MET A 149 -4.11 3.04 -8.83
CA MET A 149 -2.88 3.77 -9.10
C MET A 149 -1.81 2.90 -9.73
N THR A 150 -0.96 3.52 -10.52
CA THR A 150 0.22 2.89 -11.11
C THR A 150 1.36 3.90 -11.19
N GLY A 151 2.58 3.44 -11.00
CA GLY A 151 3.78 4.26 -11.08
C GLY A 151 4.94 3.57 -10.41
N GLU A 152 6.11 3.66 -11.04
CA GLU A 152 7.37 3.27 -10.41
C GLU A 152 7.82 4.39 -9.49
N VAL A 153 8.32 4.05 -8.32
CA VAL A 153 8.84 5.03 -7.36
C VAL A 153 10.35 4.86 -7.25
N SER A 154 11.09 5.96 -7.46
CA SER A 154 12.53 5.99 -7.23
C SER A 154 12.85 6.14 -5.74
N LEU A 155 14.08 5.81 -5.36
CA LEU A 155 14.53 5.94 -3.97
C LEU A 155 14.46 7.40 -3.45
N THR A 156 14.55 8.36 -4.34
CA THR A 156 14.43 9.79 -4.01
C THR A 156 13.00 10.30 -3.99
N GLY A 157 12.02 9.42 -4.24
CA GLY A 157 10.60 9.76 -4.15
C GLY A 157 9.95 10.27 -5.42
N ASP A 158 10.63 10.15 -6.56
CA ASP A 158 10.03 10.52 -7.85
C ASP A 158 9.14 9.39 -8.36
N VAL A 159 8.05 9.76 -9.03
CA VAL A 159 7.17 8.82 -9.72
C VAL A 159 7.59 8.75 -11.19
N LEU A 160 8.04 7.58 -11.59
CA LEU A 160 8.57 7.33 -12.94
C LEU A 160 7.47 6.79 -13.85
N PRO A 161 7.56 7.03 -15.18
CA PRO A 161 6.59 6.55 -16.13
C PRO A 161 6.57 5.02 -16.21
N ILE A 162 5.42 4.47 -16.60
CA ILE A 162 5.19 3.02 -16.70
C ILE A 162 4.79 2.62 -18.12
N GLY A 163 4.93 1.33 -18.42
CA GLY A 163 4.42 0.72 -19.64
C GLY A 163 3.02 0.14 -19.46
N GLY A 164 2.36 -0.17 -20.57
CA GLY A 164 1.06 -0.84 -20.58
C GLY A 164 -0.08 0.00 -20.03
N LEU A 165 -0.01 1.32 -20.14
CA LEU A 165 -1.03 2.21 -19.58
C LEU A 165 -2.42 1.93 -20.12
N LYS A 166 -2.56 1.73 -21.44
CA LYS A 166 -3.86 1.46 -22.07
C LYS A 166 -4.57 0.25 -21.46
N GLU A 167 -3.86 -0.85 -21.33
CA GLU A 167 -4.38 -2.11 -20.77
C GLU A 167 -4.70 -1.97 -19.29
N LYS A 168 -3.91 -1.21 -18.56
CA LYS A 168 -4.16 -0.92 -17.14
C LYS A 168 -5.40 -0.05 -16.95
N LEU A 169 -5.61 0.94 -17.82
CA LEU A 169 -6.82 1.79 -17.79
C LEU A 169 -8.08 0.98 -18.14
N ILE A 170 -7.99 0.06 -19.09
CA ILE A 170 -9.09 -0.84 -19.43
C ILE A 170 -9.44 -1.73 -18.22
N ALA A 171 -8.45 -2.30 -17.55
CA ALA A 171 -8.65 -3.10 -16.35
C ALA A 171 -9.32 -2.30 -15.22
N ALA A 172 -8.88 -1.07 -15.00
CA ALA A 172 -9.48 -0.17 -14.00
C ALA A 172 -10.95 0.14 -14.33
N HIS A 173 -11.25 0.41 -15.59
CA HIS A 173 -12.61 0.64 -16.05
C HIS A 173 -13.52 -0.57 -15.82
N LYS A 174 -13.05 -1.76 -16.18
CA LYS A 174 -13.78 -3.02 -15.96
C LYS A 174 -14.02 -3.31 -14.47
N ALA A 175 -13.11 -2.87 -13.59
CA ALA A 175 -13.24 -3.01 -12.15
C ALA A 175 -14.06 -1.88 -11.50
N ASN A 176 -14.67 -1.00 -12.29
CA ASN A 176 -15.47 0.14 -11.83
C ASN A 176 -14.69 1.14 -10.95
N MET A 177 -13.40 1.31 -11.23
CA MET A 177 -12.62 2.38 -10.60
C MET A 177 -13.07 3.73 -11.17
N SER A 178 -13.32 4.69 -10.29
CA SER A 178 -13.76 6.03 -10.72
C SER A 178 -12.60 6.97 -11.04
N LYS A 179 -11.42 6.70 -10.48
CA LYS A 179 -10.19 7.47 -10.73
C LYS A 179 -8.99 6.57 -10.85
N VAL A 180 -8.07 6.95 -11.71
CA VAL A 180 -6.76 6.31 -11.84
C VAL A 180 -5.69 7.37 -11.70
N LEU A 181 -4.77 7.17 -10.77
CA LEU A 181 -3.58 8.01 -10.64
C LEU A 181 -2.47 7.41 -11.49
N ILE A 182 -1.91 8.22 -12.37
CA ILE A 182 -0.83 7.84 -13.29
C ILE A 182 0.35 8.79 -13.15
N PRO A 183 1.57 8.36 -13.53
CA PRO A 183 2.71 9.26 -13.55
C PRO A 183 2.46 10.43 -14.50
N ALA A 184 2.90 11.63 -14.12
CA ALA A 184 2.74 12.83 -14.92
C ALA A 184 3.33 12.66 -16.33
N LYS A 185 4.48 12.02 -16.45
CA LYS A 185 5.15 11.77 -17.75
C LYS A 185 4.38 10.82 -18.67
N ASN A 186 3.49 9.98 -18.14
CA ASN A 186 2.59 9.18 -18.97
C ASN A 186 1.43 9.97 -19.56
N TYR A 187 1.11 11.11 -19.00
CA TYR A 187 0.05 11.97 -19.50
C TYR A 187 0.49 12.79 -20.72
N GLU A 188 1.78 13.06 -20.83
CA GLU A 188 2.36 13.86 -21.91
C GLU A 188 2.67 13.06 -23.19
N SER A 189 2.46 11.74 -23.16
CA SER A 189 2.75 10.82 -24.28
C SER A 189 1.44 10.48 -25.09
#